data_89ce97bc9c3d733ab8c0fe0ce8c746c8
#
_entry.id   89ce97bc9c3d733ab8c0fe0ce8c746c8
#
_cell.length_a   1.000
_cell.length_b   1.000
_cell.length_c   1.000
_cell.angle_alpha   90.00
_cell.angle_beta   90.00
_cell.angle_gamma   90.00
#
_symmetry.space_group_name_H-M   'P 1'
#
loop_
_entity.id
_entity.type
_entity.pdbx_description
1 polymer ?
#
loop_
_entity_poly.entity_id
_entity_poly.type
_entity_poly.pdbx_seq_one_letter_code
_entity_poly.pdbx_strand_id
1 'polypeptide(L)'
;MLRSLVGSEMCIRDSMKTGYPIVYTSADSVFQIAASEEKVGLPRLYEMCEIARKILVGEHGVGRVIARPFVRKGDGFERTSNRRDYALEPSEHNVLVHLADAGVRVCGVGKISDIFHGSGICASVHTTGNTDGMQKTLDYMQTEPAGLIFTNLVDFDMKYGHRRDTLGYKNALEEFDAWLPKLYAQMTDEDILIVDADHGCDPTFKGTDHTREYIPILMYGKGLKQGTDLGTRPTFADIGKTVEEYLLGSCVDDEKAIGKSFLQDIM
;
A
#
# COMPACT_ATOMS: atom_id res chain seq x y z
N MET A 1 4.36 -7.77 -27.38
CA MET A 1 5.83 -7.70 -27.18
C MET A 1 6.15 -8.02 -25.75
N LEU A 2 6.85 -9.14 -25.50
CA LEU A 2 7.12 -9.70 -24.16
C LEU A 2 8.21 -8.94 -23.38
N ARG A 3 8.02 -7.66 -23.13
CA ARG A 3 8.95 -6.85 -22.31
C ARG A 3 8.77 -7.05 -20.79
N SER A 4 7.93 -7.96 -20.35
CA SER A 4 7.62 -8.15 -18.93
C SER A 4 8.17 -9.44 -18.30
N LEU A 5 8.86 -10.29 -19.06
CA LEU A 5 9.69 -11.34 -18.49
C LEU A 5 11.07 -10.71 -18.21
N VAL A 6 11.33 -10.45 -16.95
CA VAL A 6 12.63 -9.93 -16.53
C VAL A 6 13.68 -11.01 -16.72
N GLY A 7 14.77 -10.59 -17.23
CA GLY A 7 15.79 -11.44 -17.78
C GLY A 7 15.75 -11.33 -19.29
N SER A 8 16.91 -11.11 -19.89
CA SER A 8 17.03 -11.27 -21.31
C SER A 8 16.54 -12.69 -21.66
N GLU A 9 16.09 -12.90 -22.86
CA GLU A 9 15.74 -14.24 -23.37
C GLU A 9 16.85 -15.27 -23.06
N MET A 10 18.09 -14.80 -22.95
CA MET A 10 19.26 -15.54 -22.53
C MET A 10 19.14 -16.09 -21.10
N CYS A 11 18.72 -15.30 -20.11
CA CYS A 11 18.55 -15.78 -18.73
C CYS A 11 17.47 -16.86 -18.63
N ILE A 12 16.39 -16.73 -19.39
CA ILE A 12 15.33 -17.73 -19.40
C ILE A 12 15.83 -19.03 -20.03
N ARG A 13 16.56 -18.95 -21.16
CA ARG A 13 17.14 -20.12 -21.82
C ARG A 13 18.16 -20.84 -20.92
N ASP A 14 18.97 -20.09 -20.20
CA ASP A 14 19.94 -20.67 -19.26
C ASP A 14 19.21 -21.32 -18.08
N SER A 15 18.19 -20.67 -17.50
CA SER A 15 17.34 -21.27 -16.46
C SER A 15 16.68 -22.57 -16.93
N MET A 16 16.19 -22.62 -18.16
CA MET A 16 15.62 -23.83 -18.73
C MET A 16 16.64 -24.96 -18.93
N LYS A 17 17.91 -24.64 -19.15
CA LYS A 17 18.99 -25.64 -19.29
C LYS A 17 19.50 -26.12 -17.94
N THR A 18 19.74 -25.19 -17.01
CA THR A 18 20.42 -25.46 -15.74
C THR A 18 19.48 -25.80 -14.60
N GLY A 19 18.21 -25.40 -14.68
CA GLY A 19 17.27 -25.44 -13.57
C GLY A 19 17.52 -24.38 -12.49
N TYR A 20 18.46 -23.45 -12.70
CA TYR A 20 18.68 -22.35 -11.76
C TYR A 20 17.61 -21.26 -11.91
N PRO A 21 17.16 -20.66 -10.79
CA PRO A 21 16.20 -19.57 -10.83
C PRO A 21 16.86 -18.28 -11.37
N ILE A 22 16.02 -17.37 -11.87
CA ILE A 22 16.41 -16.01 -12.24
C ILE A 22 16.04 -15.11 -11.08
N VAL A 23 17.04 -14.41 -10.51
CA VAL A 23 16.83 -13.49 -9.38
C VAL A 23 17.02 -12.06 -9.88
N TYR A 24 16.11 -11.17 -9.46
CA TYR A 24 16.17 -9.74 -9.79
C TYR A 24 15.40 -8.90 -8.78
N THR A 25 15.73 -7.62 -8.74
CA THR A 25 15.07 -6.62 -7.88
C THR A 25 14.30 -5.62 -8.72
N SER A 26 13.37 -4.91 -8.12
CA SER A 26 12.69 -3.76 -8.72
C SER A 26 12.66 -2.58 -7.74
N ALA A 27 12.32 -1.40 -8.25
CA ALA A 27 12.36 -0.15 -7.50
C ALA A 27 11.42 -0.13 -6.27
N ASP A 28 10.39 -0.98 -6.27
CA ASP A 28 9.37 -1.03 -5.22
C ASP A 28 9.78 -1.88 -4.00
N SER A 29 11.05 -1.93 -3.67
CA SER A 29 11.57 -2.79 -2.58
C SER A 29 11.13 -4.25 -2.72
N VAL A 30 11.30 -4.81 -3.91
CA VAL A 30 10.88 -6.17 -4.24
C VAL A 30 12.06 -7.02 -4.69
N PHE A 31 12.18 -8.22 -4.09
CA PHE A 31 13.08 -9.27 -4.51
C PHE A 31 12.29 -10.37 -5.22
N GLN A 32 12.61 -10.64 -6.47
CA GLN A 32 11.83 -11.54 -7.31
C GLN A 32 12.63 -12.76 -7.72
N ILE A 33 12.02 -13.91 -7.66
CA ILE A 33 12.60 -15.19 -8.08
C ILE A 33 11.71 -15.79 -9.18
N ALA A 34 12.22 -15.83 -10.42
CA ALA A 34 11.51 -16.46 -11.52
C ALA A 34 12.11 -17.83 -11.83
N ALA A 35 11.24 -18.82 -12.05
CA ALA A 35 11.65 -20.17 -12.40
C ALA A 35 10.60 -20.87 -13.26
N SER A 36 11.05 -21.83 -14.07
CA SER A 36 10.16 -22.67 -14.86
C SER A 36 9.42 -23.67 -13.98
N GLU A 37 8.11 -23.76 -14.13
CA GLU A 37 7.30 -24.78 -13.46
C GLU A 37 7.68 -26.19 -13.90
N GLU A 38 8.09 -26.36 -15.17
CA GLU A 38 8.47 -27.65 -15.74
C GLU A 38 9.83 -28.15 -15.24
N LYS A 39 10.78 -27.25 -15.00
CA LYS A 39 12.17 -27.58 -14.64
C LYS A 39 12.44 -27.55 -13.15
N VAL A 40 11.88 -26.59 -12.45
CA VAL A 40 12.12 -26.33 -11.02
C VAL A 40 10.95 -26.83 -10.19
N GLY A 41 9.73 -26.63 -10.69
CA GLY A 41 8.50 -26.93 -9.99
C GLY A 41 8.10 -25.85 -8.97
N LEU A 42 6.80 -25.72 -8.76
CA LEU A 42 6.26 -24.70 -7.82
C LEU A 42 6.73 -24.92 -6.37
N PRO A 43 6.74 -26.15 -5.80
CA PRO A 43 7.16 -26.33 -4.41
C PRO A 43 8.58 -25.84 -4.16
N ARG A 44 9.51 -26.10 -5.09
CA ARG A 44 10.91 -25.68 -4.95
C ARG A 44 11.05 -24.17 -5.12
N LEU A 45 10.32 -23.54 -6.06
CA LEU A 45 10.29 -22.09 -6.21
C LEU A 45 9.79 -21.41 -4.94
N TYR A 46 8.71 -21.90 -4.36
CA TYR A 46 8.15 -21.36 -3.13
C TYR A 46 9.10 -21.51 -1.94
N GLU A 47 9.75 -22.67 -1.79
CA GLU A 47 10.78 -22.86 -0.78
C GLU A 47 11.93 -21.86 -0.92
N MET A 48 12.42 -21.61 -2.13
CA MET A 48 13.45 -20.59 -2.38
C MET A 48 12.98 -19.19 -1.95
N CYS A 49 11.72 -18.84 -2.21
CA CYS A 49 11.15 -17.56 -1.79
C CYS A 49 11.03 -17.46 -0.25
N GLU A 50 10.65 -18.54 0.42
CA GLU A 50 10.59 -18.59 1.90
C GLU A 50 11.97 -18.45 2.53
N ILE A 51 12.99 -19.08 1.96
CA ILE A 51 14.38 -18.91 2.39
C ILE A 51 14.81 -17.44 2.19
N ALA A 52 14.55 -16.88 1.01
CA ALA A 52 14.89 -15.49 0.71
C ALA A 52 14.16 -14.54 1.68
N ARG A 53 12.87 -14.78 1.99
CA ARG A 53 12.09 -13.95 2.94
C ARG A 53 12.73 -13.94 4.34
N LYS A 54 13.25 -15.08 4.80
CA LYS A 54 13.92 -15.18 6.10
C LYS A 54 15.27 -14.46 6.16
N ILE A 55 15.96 -14.38 5.03
CA ILE A 55 17.27 -13.70 4.94
C ILE A 55 17.10 -12.19 4.79
N LEU A 56 16.10 -11.75 4.01
CA LEU A 56 15.88 -10.36 3.62
C LEU A 56 15.05 -9.60 4.68
N VAL A 57 15.61 -9.49 5.89
CA VAL A 57 15.03 -8.79 7.05
C VAL A 57 16.02 -7.78 7.61
N GLY A 58 15.59 -6.91 8.53
CA GLY A 58 16.45 -5.90 9.15
C GLY A 58 17.03 -4.92 8.12
N GLU A 59 18.33 -4.68 8.17
CA GLU A 59 19.02 -3.74 7.27
C GLU A 59 18.97 -4.15 5.78
N HIS A 60 18.76 -5.44 5.49
CA HIS A 60 18.58 -5.98 4.16
C HIS A 60 17.10 -6.24 3.82
N GLY A 61 16.19 -5.69 4.63
CA GLY A 61 14.75 -5.90 4.48
C GLY A 61 14.23 -5.39 3.14
N VAL A 62 13.46 -6.23 2.45
CA VAL A 62 12.68 -5.84 1.27
C VAL A 62 11.21 -5.99 1.59
N GLY A 63 10.38 -5.12 1.05
CA GLY A 63 8.93 -5.15 1.29
C GLY A 63 8.29 -6.47 0.88
N ARG A 64 8.71 -7.06 -0.25
CA ARG A 64 8.17 -8.34 -0.74
C ARG A 64 9.23 -9.20 -1.39
N VAL A 65 9.14 -10.51 -1.17
CA VAL A 65 9.76 -11.53 -2.02
C VAL A 65 8.67 -12.14 -2.89
N ILE A 66 8.87 -12.23 -4.20
CA ILE A 66 7.83 -12.68 -5.14
C ILE A 66 8.29 -13.89 -5.93
N ALA A 67 7.53 -14.97 -5.85
CA ALA A 67 7.64 -16.09 -6.77
C ALA A 67 7.02 -15.74 -8.12
N ARG A 68 7.81 -15.86 -9.19
CA ARG A 68 7.41 -15.57 -10.59
C ARG A 68 7.52 -16.82 -11.45
N PRO A 69 6.62 -17.79 -11.33
CA PRO A 69 6.64 -18.97 -12.15
C PRO A 69 6.32 -18.65 -13.62
N PHE A 70 6.94 -19.40 -14.51
CA PHE A 70 6.69 -19.32 -15.96
C PHE A 70 6.69 -20.70 -16.61
N VAL A 71 6.03 -20.79 -17.75
CA VAL A 71 5.97 -21.99 -18.59
C VAL A 71 6.35 -21.65 -20.04
N ARG A 72 6.73 -22.68 -20.80
CA ARG A 72 6.89 -22.52 -22.24
C ARG A 72 5.52 -22.37 -22.92
N LYS A 73 5.42 -21.45 -23.87
CA LYS A 73 4.22 -21.25 -24.69
C LYS A 73 4.62 -20.99 -26.15
N GLY A 74 4.42 -21.95 -26.97
CA GLY A 74 4.93 -21.93 -28.38
C GLY A 74 6.45 -21.74 -28.36
N ASP A 75 6.94 -20.79 -29.13
CA ASP A 75 8.38 -20.47 -29.24
C ASP A 75 8.87 -19.54 -28.11
N GLY A 76 7.99 -19.11 -27.22
CA GLY A 76 8.29 -18.16 -26.11
C GLY A 76 7.97 -18.72 -24.74
N PHE A 77 7.87 -17.80 -23.77
CA PHE A 77 7.55 -18.09 -22.38
C PHE A 77 6.47 -17.14 -21.88
N GLU A 78 5.61 -17.64 -20.97
CA GLU A 78 4.54 -16.88 -20.35
C GLU A 78 4.57 -17.07 -18.83
N ARG A 79 4.29 -15.99 -18.07
CA ARG A 79 4.07 -16.06 -16.63
C ARG A 79 2.76 -16.76 -16.34
N THR A 80 2.76 -17.61 -15.32
CA THR A 80 1.54 -18.27 -14.87
C THR A 80 0.82 -17.48 -13.78
N SER A 81 -0.41 -17.84 -13.48
CA SER A 81 -1.18 -17.30 -12.35
C SER A 81 -0.69 -17.80 -10.99
N ASN A 82 0.25 -18.77 -10.94
CA ASN A 82 0.82 -19.34 -9.72
C ASN A 82 1.85 -18.41 -9.03
N ARG A 83 1.75 -17.10 -9.28
CA ARG A 83 2.51 -16.10 -8.54
C ARG A 83 2.16 -16.17 -7.06
N ARG A 84 3.18 -16.05 -6.21
CA ARG A 84 3.01 -15.94 -4.75
C ARG A 84 3.89 -14.82 -4.22
N ASP A 85 3.31 -13.97 -3.41
CA ASP A 85 3.99 -12.86 -2.76
C ASP A 85 4.21 -13.21 -1.28
N TYR A 86 5.43 -12.99 -0.80
CA TYR A 86 5.86 -13.16 0.58
C TYR A 86 6.20 -11.76 1.11
N ALA A 87 5.21 -11.09 1.66
CA ALA A 87 5.39 -9.76 2.23
C ALA A 87 6.25 -9.82 3.51
N LEU A 88 6.91 -8.70 3.82
CA LEU A 88 7.42 -8.47 5.15
C LEU A 88 6.21 -8.22 6.05
N GLU A 89 6.13 -8.93 7.16
CA GLU A 89 5.10 -8.64 8.15
C GLU A 89 5.32 -7.24 8.72
N PRO A 90 4.28 -6.42 8.81
CA PRO A 90 4.39 -5.13 9.48
C PRO A 90 4.88 -5.31 10.91
N SER A 91 5.64 -4.33 11.40
CA SER A 91 6.02 -4.30 12.81
C SER A 91 4.79 -4.35 13.71
N GLU A 92 4.85 -5.09 14.81
CA GLU A 92 3.85 -5.02 15.89
C GLU A 92 3.81 -3.63 16.56
N HIS A 93 4.84 -2.82 16.33
CA HIS A 93 4.97 -1.44 16.82
C HIS A 93 4.35 -0.42 15.85
N ASN A 94 3.22 -0.73 15.24
CA ASN A 94 2.50 0.16 14.33
C ASN A 94 1.14 0.57 14.90
N VAL A 95 0.65 1.73 14.46
CA VAL A 95 -0.58 2.33 14.96
C VAL A 95 -1.80 1.41 14.85
N LEU A 96 -1.93 0.60 13.79
CA LEU A 96 -3.10 -0.27 13.60
C LEU A 96 -3.17 -1.35 14.67
N VAL A 97 -2.02 -1.90 15.07
CA VAL A 97 -1.93 -2.87 16.16
C VAL A 97 -2.26 -2.20 17.50
N HIS A 98 -1.66 -1.04 17.77
CA HIS A 98 -1.94 -0.31 19.01
C HIS A 98 -3.43 0.04 19.18
N LEU A 99 -4.08 0.47 18.09
CA LEU A 99 -5.53 0.74 18.11
C LEU A 99 -6.34 -0.53 18.35
N ALA A 100 -6.01 -1.63 17.66
CA ALA A 100 -6.70 -2.90 17.82
C ALA A 100 -6.54 -3.47 19.23
N ASP A 101 -5.34 -3.41 19.82
CA ASP A 101 -5.06 -3.87 21.19
C ASP A 101 -5.81 -3.03 22.23
N ALA A 102 -6.03 -1.75 21.96
CA ALA A 102 -6.87 -0.88 22.77
C ALA A 102 -8.38 -1.06 22.54
N GLY A 103 -8.79 -1.97 21.66
CA GLY A 103 -10.19 -2.26 21.32
C GLY A 103 -10.82 -1.25 20.35
N VAL A 104 -10.03 -0.37 19.73
CA VAL A 104 -10.50 0.55 18.69
C VAL A 104 -10.61 -0.19 17.37
N ARG A 105 -11.75 -0.05 16.70
CA ARG A 105 -11.98 -0.72 15.41
C ARG A 105 -11.18 -0.06 14.30
N VAL A 106 -10.53 -0.89 13.48
CA VAL A 106 -9.81 -0.48 12.27
C VAL A 106 -10.41 -1.18 11.07
N CYS A 107 -10.97 -0.39 10.15
CA CYS A 107 -11.61 -0.87 8.93
C CYS A 107 -10.80 -0.48 7.71
N GLY A 108 -10.33 -1.47 6.95
CA GLY A 108 -9.55 -1.26 5.73
C GLY A 108 -10.42 -1.30 4.47
N VAL A 109 -10.28 -0.30 3.59
CA VAL A 109 -10.93 -0.25 2.28
C VAL A 109 -9.88 -0.29 1.17
N GLY A 110 -10.06 -1.15 0.19
CA GLY A 110 -9.10 -1.35 -0.91
C GLY A 110 -7.97 -2.30 -0.54
N LYS A 111 -6.73 -1.88 -0.74
CA LYS A 111 -5.54 -2.72 -0.50
C LYS A 111 -4.97 -2.64 0.92
N ILE A 112 -5.61 -1.93 1.83
CA ILE A 112 -5.06 -1.70 3.18
C ILE A 112 -4.77 -3.01 3.90
N SER A 113 -5.71 -3.96 3.88
CA SER A 113 -5.49 -5.26 4.50
C SER A 113 -4.34 -6.06 3.85
N ASP A 114 -4.16 -5.94 2.53
CA ASP A 114 -3.05 -6.60 1.83
C ASP A 114 -1.71 -5.96 2.20
N ILE A 115 -1.65 -4.62 2.31
CA ILE A 115 -0.44 -3.86 2.65
C ILE A 115 0.02 -4.20 4.08
N PHE A 116 -0.92 -4.22 5.03
CA PHE A 116 -0.64 -4.50 6.44
C PHE A 116 -0.76 -5.98 6.82
N HIS A 117 -0.96 -6.86 5.83
CA HIS A 117 -1.08 -8.31 6.05
C HIS A 117 -2.17 -8.68 7.07
N GLY A 118 -3.24 -7.88 7.15
CA GLY A 118 -4.31 -8.00 8.13
C GLY A 118 -3.96 -7.58 9.55
N SER A 119 -2.73 -7.15 9.82
CA SER A 119 -2.26 -6.79 11.16
C SER A 119 -3.01 -5.56 11.70
N GLY A 120 -3.65 -5.71 12.86
CA GLY A 120 -4.42 -4.66 13.51
C GLY A 120 -5.74 -4.30 12.81
N ILE A 121 -6.14 -4.99 11.73
CA ILE A 121 -7.36 -4.71 10.96
C ILE A 121 -8.47 -5.68 11.35
N CYS A 122 -9.60 -5.15 11.84
CA CYS A 122 -10.72 -5.96 12.28
C CYS A 122 -11.78 -6.21 11.21
N ALA A 123 -11.85 -5.34 10.19
CA ALA A 123 -12.73 -5.49 9.04
C ALA A 123 -12.05 -4.96 7.78
N SER A 124 -12.25 -5.62 6.64
CA SER A 124 -11.70 -5.14 5.38
C SER A 124 -12.59 -5.47 4.20
N VAL A 125 -12.51 -4.64 3.17
CA VAL A 125 -13.24 -4.84 1.92
C VAL A 125 -12.37 -4.47 0.72
N HIS A 126 -12.28 -5.39 -0.25
CA HIS A 126 -11.62 -5.11 -1.53
C HIS A 126 -12.48 -4.20 -2.40
N THR A 127 -11.83 -3.45 -3.28
CA THR A 127 -12.49 -2.51 -4.18
C THR A 127 -12.17 -2.79 -5.64
N THR A 128 -13.09 -2.43 -6.52
CA THR A 128 -12.94 -2.55 -7.98
C THR A 128 -12.35 -1.27 -8.61
N GLY A 129 -12.20 -0.20 -7.84
CA GLY A 129 -11.65 1.09 -8.24
C GLY A 129 -12.01 2.19 -7.25
N ASN A 130 -11.66 3.44 -7.58
CA ASN A 130 -11.85 4.58 -6.67
C ASN A 130 -13.32 4.82 -6.31
N THR A 131 -14.23 4.83 -7.28
CA THR A 131 -15.67 5.05 -7.05
C THR A 131 -16.26 4.04 -6.09
N ASP A 132 -15.90 2.76 -6.24
CA ASP A 132 -16.30 1.68 -5.32
C ASP A 132 -15.67 1.86 -3.92
N GLY A 133 -14.40 2.28 -3.86
CA GLY A 133 -13.72 2.59 -2.59
C GLY A 133 -14.37 3.75 -1.85
N MET A 134 -14.70 4.83 -2.55
CA MET A 134 -15.43 5.97 -2.00
C MET A 134 -16.80 5.56 -1.42
N GLN A 135 -17.55 4.72 -2.14
CA GLN A 135 -18.85 4.23 -1.64
C GLN A 135 -18.68 3.37 -0.39
N LYS A 136 -17.75 2.42 -0.39
CA LYS A 136 -17.46 1.54 0.76
C LYS A 136 -16.97 2.28 1.99
N THR A 137 -16.29 3.42 1.79
CA THR A 137 -15.93 4.33 2.89
C THR A 137 -17.19 4.90 3.55
N LEU A 138 -18.15 5.39 2.75
CA LEU A 138 -19.43 5.87 3.28
C LEU A 138 -20.23 4.77 3.98
N ASP A 139 -20.20 3.54 3.44
CA ASP A 139 -20.92 2.40 4.04
C ASP A 139 -20.34 2.07 5.42
N TYR A 140 -19.00 2.10 5.58
CA TYR A 140 -18.37 1.91 6.90
C TYR A 140 -18.69 3.05 7.87
N MET A 141 -18.74 4.30 7.42
CA MET A 141 -19.16 5.42 8.28
C MET A 141 -20.58 5.25 8.85
N GLN A 142 -21.45 4.54 8.14
CA GLN A 142 -22.83 4.28 8.59
C GLN A 142 -22.95 3.05 9.49
N THR A 143 -22.09 2.05 9.32
CA THR A 143 -22.26 0.73 9.93
C THR A 143 -21.31 0.45 11.07
N GLU A 144 -20.15 1.12 11.08
CA GLU A 144 -19.11 0.88 12.08
C GLU A 144 -19.17 1.93 13.20
N PRO A 145 -18.93 1.52 14.45
CA PRO A 145 -18.77 2.47 15.55
C PRO A 145 -17.48 3.27 15.38
N ALA A 146 -17.26 4.24 16.27
CA ALA A 146 -16.06 5.06 16.29
C ALA A 146 -14.76 4.25 16.18
N GLY A 147 -13.84 4.72 15.36
CA GLY A 147 -12.57 4.05 15.08
C GLY A 147 -11.86 4.65 13.88
N LEU A 148 -11.02 3.85 13.22
CA LEU A 148 -10.30 4.24 12.01
C LEU A 148 -10.88 3.57 10.78
N ILE A 149 -11.31 4.35 9.80
CA ILE A 149 -11.59 3.88 8.44
C ILE A 149 -10.39 4.29 7.57
N PHE A 150 -9.62 3.32 7.11
CA PHE A 150 -8.43 3.56 6.30
C PHE A 150 -8.69 3.12 4.86
N THR A 151 -8.75 4.08 3.94
CA THR A 151 -9.11 3.84 2.54
C THR A 151 -7.93 4.07 1.61
N ASN A 152 -7.67 3.12 0.71
CA ASN A 152 -6.71 3.25 -0.37
C ASN A 152 -7.44 3.35 -1.71
N LEU A 153 -7.34 4.52 -2.36
CA LEU A 153 -7.93 4.78 -3.69
C LEU A 153 -6.90 4.44 -4.77
N VAL A 154 -6.89 3.19 -5.19
CA VAL A 154 -5.82 2.56 -5.99
C VAL A 154 -5.70 3.02 -7.45
N ASP A 155 -6.74 3.63 -8.02
CA ASP A 155 -6.76 3.97 -9.45
C ASP A 155 -5.79 5.10 -9.81
N PHE A 156 -5.50 6.00 -8.87
CA PHE A 156 -4.53 7.08 -9.07
C PHE A 156 -3.17 6.52 -9.50
N ASP A 157 -2.70 5.48 -8.82
CA ASP A 157 -1.46 4.80 -9.15
C ASP A 157 -1.65 3.82 -10.32
N MET A 158 -2.55 2.84 -10.19
CA MET A 158 -2.64 1.69 -11.09
C MET A 158 -3.16 2.02 -12.48
N LYS A 159 -4.18 2.89 -12.58
CA LYS A 159 -4.83 3.22 -13.86
C LYS A 159 -4.19 4.43 -14.53
N TYR A 160 -3.78 5.43 -13.75
CA TYR A 160 -3.39 6.73 -14.30
C TYR A 160 -1.91 7.02 -14.09
N GLY A 161 -1.35 6.82 -12.91
CA GLY A 161 0.04 7.13 -12.59
C GLY A 161 1.04 6.33 -13.39
N HIS A 162 1.08 5.02 -13.23
CA HIS A 162 1.98 4.13 -13.98
C HIS A 162 1.76 4.14 -15.50
N ARG A 163 0.59 4.53 -15.95
CA ARG A 163 0.24 4.62 -17.38
C ARG A 163 0.46 5.99 -17.98
N ARG A 164 0.84 6.96 -17.16
CA ARG A 164 1.04 8.37 -17.57
C ARG A 164 -0.20 8.97 -18.25
N ASP A 165 -1.37 8.56 -17.75
CA ASP A 165 -2.66 9.11 -18.17
C ASP A 165 -2.99 10.36 -17.35
N THR A 166 -2.40 11.49 -17.73
CA THR A 166 -2.58 12.77 -17.05
C THR A 166 -4.04 13.22 -17.02
N LEU A 167 -4.77 12.98 -18.12
CA LEU A 167 -6.18 13.38 -18.20
C LEU A 167 -7.06 12.51 -17.29
N GLY A 168 -6.81 11.20 -17.28
CA GLY A 168 -7.49 10.26 -16.37
C GLY A 168 -7.20 10.58 -14.90
N TYR A 169 -5.95 10.94 -14.58
CA TYR A 169 -5.57 11.36 -13.22
C TYR A 169 -6.32 12.62 -12.78
N LYS A 170 -6.35 13.65 -13.65
CA LYS A 170 -7.12 14.87 -13.42
C LYS A 170 -8.60 14.57 -13.18
N ASN A 171 -9.22 13.77 -14.07
CA ASN A 171 -10.64 13.44 -13.95
C ASN A 171 -10.94 12.68 -12.64
N ALA A 172 -10.04 11.79 -12.20
CA ALA A 172 -10.17 11.09 -10.94
C ALA A 172 -10.08 12.03 -9.71
N LEU A 173 -9.24 13.07 -9.77
CA LEU A 173 -9.20 14.12 -8.74
C LEU A 173 -10.50 14.93 -8.70
N GLU A 174 -11.04 15.32 -9.86
CA GLU A 174 -12.31 16.02 -9.96
C GLU A 174 -13.50 15.17 -9.48
N GLU A 175 -13.47 13.85 -9.75
CA GLU A 175 -14.47 12.91 -9.22
C GLU A 175 -14.39 12.80 -7.69
N PHE A 176 -13.18 12.70 -7.14
CA PHE A 176 -12.96 12.69 -5.70
C PHE A 176 -13.43 13.99 -5.04
N ASP A 177 -13.08 15.14 -5.61
CA ASP A 177 -13.52 16.44 -5.11
C ASP A 177 -15.05 16.59 -5.12
N ALA A 178 -15.70 16.17 -6.19
CA ALA A 178 -17.15 16.18 -6.32
C ALA A 178 -17.85 15.20 -5.33
N TRP A 179 -17.15 14.18 -4.85
CA TRP A 179 -17.64 13.23 -3.86
C TRP A 179 -17.49 13.74 -2.41
N LEU A 180 -16.49 14.56 -2.10
CA LEU A 180 -16.22 15.05 -0.75
C LEU A 180 -17.45 15.65 -0.03
N PRO A 181 -18.36 16.41 -0.67
CA PRO A 181 -19.59 16.88 -0.01
C PRO A 181 -20.46 15.76 0.56
N LYS A 182 -20.47 14.57 -0.06
CA LYS A 182 -21.22 13.41 0.46
C LYS A 182 -20.58 12.85 1.73
N LEU A 183 -19.25 12.83 1.77
CA LEU A 183 -18.49 12.44 2.96
C LEU A 183 -18.73 13.44 4.10
N TYR A 184 -18.59 14.74 3.82
CA TYR A 184 -18.80 15.80 4.82
C TYR A 184 -20.21 15.78 5.43
N ALA A 185 -21.22 15.42 4.63
CA ALA A 185 -22.60 15.31 5.09
C ALA A 185 -22.82 14.15 6.08
N GLN A 186 -21.93 13.15 6.11
CA GLN A 186 -21.99 12.02 7.05
C GLN A 186 -21.09 12.21 8.26
N MET A 187 -20.12 13.13 8.20
CA MET A 187 -19.21 13.40 9.31
C MET A 187 -19.95 14.06 10.48
N THR A 188 -19.63 13.60 11.67
CA THR A 188 -20.01 14.22 12.95
C THR A 188 -19.01 15.31 13.34
N ASP A 189 -19.24 15.96 14.48
CA ASP A 189 -18.34 16.99 15.01
C ASP A 189 -17.03 16.39 15.57
N GLU A 190 -17.03 15.07 15.83
CA GLU A 190 -15.89 14.32 16.35
C GLU A 190 -15.07 13.63 15.25
N ASP A 191 -15.49 13.71 13.97
CA ASP A 191 -14.77 13.06 12.89
C ASP A 191 -13.67 13.96 12.32
N ILE A 192 -12.51 13.36 12.03
CA ILE A 192 -11.41 13.98 11.32
C ILE A 192 -11.14 13.21 10.02
N LEU A 193 -11.23 13.89 8.90
CA LEU A 193 -10.76 13.39 7.61
C LEU A 193 -9.30 13.78 7.42
N ILE A 194 -8.47 12.81 7.06
CA ILE A 194 -7.09 13.01 6.60
C ILE A 194 -7.00 12.52 5.16
N VAL A 195 -6.52 13.36 4.27
CA VAL A 195 -6.22 13.03 2.87
C VAL A 195 -4.73 13.18 2.66
N ASP A 196 -4.09 12.09 2.28
CA ASP A 196 -2.66 12.03 2.00
C ASP A 196 -2.37 11.15 0.77
N ALA A 197 -1.10 10.91 0.49
CA ALA A 197 -0.65 9.91 -0.47
C ALA A 197 0.48 9.08 0.15
N ASP A 198 0.60 7.83 -0.27
CA ASP A 198 1.66 6.90 0.18
C ASP A 198 3.00 7.15 -0.54
N HIS A 199 2.97 7.77 -1.72
CA HIS A 199 4.14 8.18 -2.51
C HIS A 199 3.77 9.23 -3.56
N GLY A 200 4.78 9.84 -4.20
CA GLY A 200 4.62 10.68 -5.37
C GLY A 200 4.26 9.83 -6.60
N CYS A 201 3.40 10.35 -7.45
CA CYS A 201 3.03 9.71 -8.71
C CYS A 201 2.63 10.77 -9.77
N ASP A 202 3.63 11.53 -10.25
CA ASP A 202 3.39 12.55 -11.29
C ASP A 202 3.16 11.88 -12.66
N PRO A 203 1.94 11.92 -13.20
CA PRO A 203 1.63 11.32 -14.50
C PRO A 203 2.25 12.06 -15.68
N THR A 204 2.88 13.21 -15.48
CA THR A 204 3.59 13.97 -16.52
C THR A 204 5.08 13.62 -16.61
N PHE A 205 5.62 12.97 -15.59
CA PHE A 205 7.03 12.59 -15.53
C PHE A 205 7.36 11.42 -16.46
N LYS A 206 8.60 11.35 -16.96
CA LYS A 206 9.05 10.26 -17.86
C LYS A 206 9.19 8.94 -17.10
N GLY A 207 8.89 7.84 -17.80
CA GLY A 207 8.99 6.49 -17.25
C GLY A 207 7.66 5.97 -16.73
N THR A 208 7.69 4.88 -15.99
CA THR A 208 6.52 4.17 -15.45
C THR A 208 6.59 3.96 -13.94
N ASP A 209 7.68 4.40 -13.31
CA ASP A 209 7.90 4.25 -11.88
C ASP A 209 7.26 5.43 -11.10
N HIS A 210 7.16 5.25 -9.79
CA HIS A 210 6.74 6.31 -8.87
C HIS A 210 7.69 7.51 -8.95
N THR A 211 7.22 8.66 -8.60
CA THR A 211 7.99 9.90 -8.56
C THR A 211 8.21 10.35 -7.11
N ARG A 212 9.02 11.38 -6.88
CA ARG A 212 9.54 11.71 -5.53
C ARG A 212 9.14 13.11 -5.08
N GLU A 213 7.92 13.50 -5.37
CA GLU A 213 7.34 14.74 -4.86
C GLU A 213 7.03 14.60 -3.36
N TYR A 214 7.03 15.73 -2.65
CA TYR A 214 6.40 15.80 -1.35
C TYR A 214 4.90 15.53 -1.50
N ILE A 215 4.38 14.64 -0.67
CA ILE A 215 2.95 14.33 -0.66
C ILE A 215 2.20 15.35 0.20
N PRO A 216 0.92 15.62 -0.09
CA PRO A 216 0.09 16.47 0.74
C PRO A 216 -0.32 15.76 2.04
N ILE A 217 -0.55 16.54 3.10
CA ILE A 217 -1.36 16.15 4.26
C ILE A 217 -2.45 17.21 4.37
N LEU A 218 -3.68 16.85 4.04
CA LEU A 218 -4.84 17.74 4.13
C LEU A 218 -5.79 17.21 5.19
N MET A 219 -6.23 18.07 6.08
CA MET A 219 -7.11 17.69 7.19
C MET A 219 -8.38 18.53 7.19
N TYR A 220 -9.49 17.86 7.49
CA TYR A 220 -10.77 18.51 7.66
C TYR A 220 -11.53 17.89 8.85
N GLY A 221 -12.12 18.73 9.67
CA GLY A 221 -12.94 18.37 10.82
C GLY A 221 -13.46 19.62 11.53
N LYS A 222 -14.64 19.56 12.12
CA LYS A 222 -15.25 20.75 12.77
C LYS A 222 -14.49 21.22 14.00
N GLY A 223 -13.82 20.29 14.70
CA GLY A 223 -13.00 20.60 15.87
C GLY A 223 -11.60 21.13 15.54
N LEU A 224 -11.19 21.17 14.27
CA LEU A 224 -9.84 21.55 13.91
C LEU A 224 -9.66 23.06 13.77
N LYS A 225 -8.48 23.56 14.19
CA LYS A 225 -8.04 24.92 13.91
C LYS A 225 -7.89 25.14 12.40
N GLN A 226 -8.62 26.11 11.87
CA GLN A 226 -8.57 26.44 10.45
C GLN A 226 -7.27 27.16 10.07
N GLY A 227 -6.74 26.82 8.87
CA GLY A 227 -5.58 27.48 8.31
C GLY A 227 -4.26 27.14 9.01
N THR A 228 -4.20 26.05 9.77
CA THR A 228 -2.95 25.56 10.37
C THR A 228 -2.01 25.04 9.30
N ASP A 229 -0.79 25.57 9.27
CA ASP A 229 0.29 25.07 8.45
C ASP A 229 1.13 24.08 9.26
N LEU A 230 1.10 22.80 8.88
CA LEU A 230 1.88 21.73 9.54
C LEU A 230 3.34 21.69 9.10
N GLY A 231 3.71 22.52 8.12
CA GLY A 231 5.04 22.47 7.48
C GLY A 231 5.33 21.10 6.87
N THR A 232 6.62 20.82 6.67
CA THR A 232 7.05 19.50 6.15
C THR A 232 7.32 18.55 7.32
N ARG A 233 6.60 17.44 7.33
CA ARG A 233 6.78 16.38 8.34
C ARG A 233 7.87 15.40 7.92
N PRO A 234 8.71 14.91 8.84
CA PRO A 234 9.85 14.04 8.51
C PRO A 234 9.46 12.60 8.17
N THR A 235 8.29 12.14 8.59
CA THR A 235 7.87 10.75 8.41
C THR A 235 6.34 10.61 8.35
N PHE A 236 5.85 9.61 7.61
CA PHE A 236 4.45 9.19 7.58
C PHE A 236 3.93 8.75 8.97
N ALA A 237 4.84 8.25 9.81
CA ALA A 237 4.50 7.82 11.15
C ALA A 237 3.94 8.95 12.03
N ASP A 238 4.17 10.22 11.67
CA ASP A 238 3.58 11.37 12.36
C ASP A 238 2.04 11.38 12.22
N ILE A 239 1.52 10.99 11.05
CA ILE A 239 0.07 10.81 10.84
C ILE A 239 -0.44 9.69 11.76
N GLY A 240 0.25 8.55 11.78
CA GLY A 240 -0.10 7.42 12.64
C GLY A 240 -0.13 7.81 14.12
N LYS A 241 0.89 8.52 14.61
CA LYS A 241 0.93 9.00 16.00
C LYS A 241 -0.16 10.03 16.31
N THR A 242 -0.55 10.84 15.34
CA THR A 242 -1.67 11.78 15.51
C THR A 242 -3.01 11.05 15.60
N VAL A 243 -3.23 10.04 14.75
CA VAL A 243 -4.41 9.17 14.81
C VAL A 243 -4.48 8.41 16.13
N GLU A 244 -3.35 7.86 16.59
CA GLU A 244 -3.23 7.15 17.86
C GLU A 244 -3.60 8.07 19.05
N GLU A 245 -3.00 9.27 19.14
CA GLU A 245 -3.30 10.24 20.20
C GLU A 245 -4.77 10.68 20.17
N TYR A 246 -5.33 10.90 18.98
CA TYR A 246 -6.72 11.30 18.84
C TYR A 246 -7.70 10.23 19.31
N LEU A 247 -7.50 8.98 18.93
CA LEU A 247 -8.43 7.89 19.22
C LEU A 247 -8.24 7.28 20.62
N LEU A 248 -7.03 7.33 21.18
CA LEU A 248 -6.72 6.77 22.50
C LEU A 248 -6.60 7.83 23.61
N GLY A 249 -6.56 9.12 23.25
CA GLY A 249 -6.31 10.24 24.18
C GLY A 249 -4.83 10.44 24.54
N SER A 250 -3.96 9.53 24.13
CA SER A 250 -2.50 9.63 24.29
C SER A 250 -1.81 8.65 23.34
N CYS A 251 -0.56 8.94 22.97
CA CYS A 251 0.26 7.95 22.26
C CYS A 251 0.64 6.80 23.18
N VAL A 252 0.68 5.58 22.61
CA VAL A 252 1.23 4.41 23.31
C VAL A 252 2.73 4.63 23.55
N ASP A 253 3.17 4.32 24.77
CA ASP A 253 4.58 4.36 25.16
C ASP A 253 5.31 3.14 24.57
N ASP A 254 5.82 3.30 23.38
CA ASP A 254 6.55 2.28 22.64
C ASP A 254 7.84 2.89 22.07
N GLU A 255 8.97 2.54 22.68
CA GLU A 255 10.29 3.07 22.29
C GLU A 255 10.69 2.71 20.85
N LYS A 256 10.08 1.69 20.25
CA LYS A 256 10.36 1.27 18.87
C LYS A 256 9.43 1.94 17.86
N ALA A 257 8.31 2.50 18.31
CA ALA A 257 7.43 3.26 17.43
C ALA A 257 8.05 4.61 17.09
N ILE A 258 8.10 4.91 15.80
CA ILE A 258 8.61 6.18 15.29
C ILE A 258 7.47 7.17 15.06
N GLY A 259 7.82 8.42 14.82
CA GLY A 259 6.86 9.50 14.54
C GLY A 259 6.56 10.36 15.75
N LYS A 260 5.97 11.52 15.48
CA LYS A 260 5.56 12.49 16.47
C LYS A 260 4.18 13.05 16.12
N SER A 261 3.26 12.93 17.05
CA SER A 261 1.92 13.51 16.87
C SER A 261 1.99 15.04 16.69
N PHE A 262 1.12 15.55 15.86
CA PHE A 262 0.85 16.98 15.68
C PHE A 262 -0.59 17.36 16.08
N LEU A 263 -1.26 16.50 16.87
CA LEU A 263 -2.64 16.74 17.31
C LEU A 263 -2.79 18.09 18.01
N GLN A 264 -1.84 18.46 18.86
CA GLN A 264 -1.84 19.71 19.61
C GLN A 264 -1.72 20.95 18.71
N ASP A 265 -1.15 20.80 17.51
CA ASP A 265 -1.04 21.90 16.56
C ASP A 265 -2.38 22.20 15.89
N ILE A 266 -3.25 21.19 15.74
CA ILE A 266 -4.50 21.24 14.97
C ILE A 266 -5.78 21.28 15.80
N MET A 267 -5.72 20.96 17.09
CA MET A 267 -6.81 21.05 18.06
C MET A 267 -6.65 22.28 18.95
#